data_a38d61d84e52ef56a9162e070b96024b
#
_entry.id   a38d61d84e52ef56a9162e070b96024b
#
_cell.length_a   1.000
_cell.length_b   1.000
_cell.length_c   1.000
_cell.angle_alpha   90.00
_cell.angle_beta   90.00
_cell.angle_gamma   90.00
#
_symmetry.space_group_name_H-M   'P 1'
#
loop_
_entity.id
_entity.type
_entity.pdbx_description
1 polymer ?
#
loop_
_entity_poly.entity_id
_entity_poly.type
_entity_poly.pdbx_seq_one_letter_code
_entity_poly.pdbx_strand_id
1 'polypeptide(L)'
;PPPPHDPVVPPLPPVPVGVPDPGPVRLAGAAVPIGPGPRVADVRAAAVKSPPPEAALAGSWSTSRAGVNGADPAPAGAPAAAPEQPSGWRPWRFRMSNDVWGTPSVAGDLVYVTSFEVHALDVATGRRRFKTRDVAWSMAVADGRIHASDGPTLFALDAREGGDLWRLSTDAWVYSLRVDRGTVVTGTRGGGVQGREASTGQRLWEVTGCQTDFEAPEAGPAVHDGTVYVWQDARLRALDARTGDERWSYPIGDAASCGGVPIRLTPAPDGYVYVSAGTRVLALDIAGGHVRWHFEAPAVFLSPPVFVPGPAVTGGGVYLADYLGTVYALDATDGRDRWRIATEARSSVEPVLVAAGHVHVGSGKGLYTLDAVTGTPKWRFQAGGDIVGAPAVAEGRIHFGSTDHLLYTLKADDGRLRWKLATGGEITGSPVVRDGVVYACSKDRCVYALDAEKGTGTARTT
;
A
#
# COMPACT_ATOMS: atom_id res chain seq x y z
N PRO A 1 -18.67 20.39 -22.56
CA PRO A 1 -18.44 18.97 -22.37
C PRO A 1 -18.89 18.63 -20.97
N PRO A 2 -19.69 17.55 -20.78
CA PRO A 2 -20.06 17.11 -19.44
C PRO A 2 -18.79 16.79 -18.65
N PRO A 3 -18.79 16.97 -17.32
CA PRO A 3 -17.66 16.58 -16.49
C PRO A 3 -17.34 15.10 -16.74
N PRO A 4 -16.06 14.69 -16.70
CA PRO A 4 -15.71 13.30 -16.86
C PRO A 4 -16.48 12.49 -15.80
N HIS A 5 -17.16 11.46 -16.24
CA HIS A 5 -17.81 10.53 -15.32
C HIS A 5 -16.74 9.98 -14.38
N ASP A 6 -17.02 10.04 -13.09
CA ASP A 6 -16.17 9.40 -12.10
C ASP A 6 -15.84 7.98 -12.57
N PRO A 7 -14.56 7.56 -12.49
CA PRO A 7 -14.22 6.18 -12.81
C PRO A 7 -15.07 5.27 -11.92
N VAL A 8 -15.88 4.43 -12.54
CA VAL A 8 -16.67 3.43 -11.83
C VAL A 8 -15.66 2.45 -11.23
N VAL A 9 -15.31 2.67 -9.99
CA VAL A 9 -14.57 1.69 -9.21
C VAL A 9 -15.48 0.47 -9.11
N PRO A 10 -15.08 -0.71 -9.59
CA PRO A 10 -15.90 -1.89 -9.44
C PRO A 10 -16.20 -2.08 -7.95
N PRO A 11 -17.45 -2.40 -7.58
CA PRO A 11 -17.77 -2.70 -6.20
C PRO A 11 -16.88 -3.85 -5.71
N LEU A 12 -16.41 -3.76 -4.48
CA LEU A 12 -15.77 -4.91 -3.84
C LEU A 12 -16.72 -6.12 -3.96
N PRO A 13 -16.18 -7.30 -4.23
CA PRO A 13 -17.00 -8.49 -4.40
C PRO A 13 -17.89 -8.70 -3.17
N PRO A 14 -19.11 -9.21 -3.36
CA PRO A 14 -19.98 -9.53 -2.25
C PRO A 14 -19.29 -10.55 -1.33
N VAL A 15 -19.41 -10.32 -0.05
CA VAL A 15 -18.95 -11.28 0.96
C VAL A 15 -19.63 -12.62 0.71
N PRO A 16 -18.90 -13.74 0.82
CA PRO A 16 -19.50 -15.05 0.69
C PRO A 16 -20.74 -15.16 1.59
N VAL A 17 -21.88 -15.43 0.97
CA VAL A 17 -23.15 -15.61 1.67
C VAL A 17 -23.04 -16.86 2.54
N GLY A 18 -23.17 -16.72 3.85
CA GLY A 18 -23.20 -17.86 4.75
C GLY A 18 -22.29 -17.81 5.97
N VAL A 19 -21.46 -16.78 6.10
CA VAL A 19 -20.68 -16.60 7.33
C VAL A 19 -21.54 -15.85 8.37
N PRO A 20 -21.83 -16.43 9.53
CA PRO A 20 -22.62 -15.76 10.56
C PRO A 20 -21.91 -14.52 11.11
N ASP A 21 -22.67 -13.47 11.41
CA ASP A 21 -22.18 -12.19 11.95
C ASP A 21 -21.45 -12.39 13.28
N PRO A 22 -20.15 -12.00 13.38
CA PRO A 22 -19.38 -12.22 14.59
C PRO A 22 -19.48 -11.10 15.57
N GLY A 23 -20.38 -10.65 16.20
CA GLY A 23 -20.30 -9.56 17.21
C GLY A 23 -18.85 -9.21 17.65
N PRO A 24 -18.62 -8.19 18.40
CA PRO A 24 -17.27 -7.66 18.67
C PRO A 24 -16.36 -8.72 19.30
N VAL A 25 -15.36 -9.14 18.55
CA VAL A 25 -14.30 -10.02 19.04
C VAL A 25 -13.31 -9.15 19.80
N ARG A 26 -13.15 -9.39 21.08
CA ARG A 26 -12.15 -8.69 21.90
C ARG A 26 -10.75 -9.14 21.53
N LEU A 27 -9.80 -8.22 21.59
CA LEU A 27 -8.40 -8.59 21.44
C LEU A 27 -8.06 -9.65 22.50
N ALA A 28 -7.65 -10.83 22.06
CA ALA A 28 -7.22 -11.87 22.97
C ALA A 28 -5.99 -11.41 23.76
N GLY A 29 -5.98 -11.64 25.05
CA GLY A 29 -4.87 -11.22 25.91
C GLY A 29 -3.55 -11.96 25.68
N ALA A 30 -3.56 -13.04 24.90
CA ALA A 30 -2.39 -13.86 24.60
C ALA A 30 -2.40 -14.31 23.15
N ALA A 31 -1.21 -14.56 22.59
CA ALA A 31 -1.08 -15.21 21.28
C ALA A 31 -1.75 -16.59 21.30
N VAL A 32 -2.43 -16.89 20.21
CA VAL A 32 -3.02 -18.23 20.03
C VAL A 32 -1.88 -19.18 19.68
N PRO A 33 -1.71 -20.30 20.41
CA PRO A 33 -0.66 -21.27 20.09
C PRO A 33 -0.84 -21.83 18.68
N ILE A 34 0.27 -22.27 18.10
CA ILE A 34 0.28 -22.97 16.82
C ILE A 34 -0.60 -24.20 16.92
N GLY A 35 -1.67 -24.24 16.14
CA GLY A 35 -2.65 -25.31 16.14
C GLY A 35 -3.68 -25.11 15.04
N PRO A 36 -4.66 -26.01 14.86
CA PRO A 36 -5.75 -25.79 13.94
C PRO A 36 -6.41 -24.45 14.28
N GLY A 37 -6.67 -23.64 13.25
CA GLY A 37 -7.14 -22.27 13.38
C GLY A 37 -8.33 -22.10 14.31
N PRO A 38 -8.61 -20.85 14.74
CA PRO A 38 -9.82 -20.59 15.47
C PRO A 38 -11.00 -21.16 14.67
N ARG A 39 -11.87 -21.88 15.34
CA ARG A 39 -13.06 -22.42 14.69
C ARG A 39 -13.86 -21.25 14.13
N VAL A 40 -14.44 -21.40 12.96
CA VAL A 40 -15.27 -20.38 12.31
C VAL A 40 -16.35 -19.83 13.26
N ALA A 41 -16.78 -20.61 14.25
CA ALA A 41 -17.71 -20.20 15.30
C ALA A 41 -17.13 -19.12 16.25
N ASP A 42 -15.81 -19.00 16.36
CA ASP A 42 -15.15 -18.02 17.24
C ASP A 42 -14.92 -16.67 16.54
N VAL A 43 -15.16 -16.64 15.24
CA VAL A 43 -14.98 -15.48 14.39
C VAL A 43 -16.33 -15.13 13.79
N ARG A 44 -16.96 -14.13 14.32
CA ARG A 44 -18.21 -13.61 13.79
C ARG A 44 -17.96 -12.59 12.68
N ALA A 45 -18.59 -12.68 11.52
CA ALA A 45 -18.46 -11.76 10.41
C ALA A 45 -19.15 -10.42 10.71
N ALA A 46 -18.44 -9.33 10.92
CA ALA A 46 -19.06 -8.02 10.90
C ALA A 46 -19.69 -7.77 9.51
N ALA A 47 -20.87 -7.18 9.45
CA ALA A 47 -21.49 -6.83 8.17
C ALA A 47 -20.52 -6.02 7.33
N VAL A 48 -20.24 -6.49 6.13
CA VAL A 48 -19.29 -5.85 5.22
C VAL A 48 -19.89 -4.53 4.76
N LYS A 49 -19.32 -3.43 5.22
CA LYS A 49 -19.38 -2.20 4.44
C LYS A 49 -18.15 -2.21 3.54
N SER A 50 -18.35 -2.20 2.25
CA SER A 50 -17.27 -1.90 1.32
C SER A 50 -16.56 -0.65 1.78
N PRO A 51 -15.22 -0.57 1.76
CA PRO A 51 -14.57 0.72 1.93
C PRO A 51 -15.19 1.70 0.94
N PRO A 52 -15.35 2.96 1.30
CA PRO A 52 -15.88 3.95 0.37
C PRO A 52 -15.03 3.95 -0.91
N PRO A 53 -15.62 4.22 -2.08
CA PRO A 53 -14.90 4.27 -3.35
C PRO A 53 -13.64 5.14 -3.30
N GLU A 54 -13.67 6.19 -2.50
CA GLU A 54 -12.53 7.06 -2.27
C GLU A 54 -11.36 6.38 -1.52
N ALA A 55 -11.64 5.41 -0.66
CA ALA A 55 -10.57 4.66 0.00
C ALA A 55 -9.83 3.75 -0.97
N ALA A 56 -10.53 3.17 -1.94
CA ALA A 56 -9.93 2.43 -3.03
C ALA A 56 -9.10 3.35 -3.95
N LEU A 57 -9.61 4.57 -4.23
CA LEU A 57 -8.87 5.58 -4.98
C LEU A 57 -7.66 6.10 -4.19
N ALA A 58 -7.77 6.28 -2.88
CA ALA A 58 -6.65 6.67 -2.03
C ALA A 58 -5.53 5.61 -2.04
N GLY A 59 -5.88 4.33 -2.02
CA GLY A 59 -4.92 3.24 -2.23
C GLY A 59 -4.27 3.29 -3.61
N SER A 60 -4.97 3.77 -4.63
CA SER A 60 -4.47 3.85 -6.00
C SER A 60 -3.34 4.87 -6.21
N TRP A 61 -3.35 5.94 -5.43
CA TRP A 61 -2.31 6.97 -5.49
C TRP A 61 -1.04 6.57 -4.74
N SER A 62 -1.11 5.55 -3.91
CA SER A 62 0.05 4.96 -3.23
C SER A 62 0.89 4.05 -4.13
N THR A 63 0.69 4.08 -5.43
CA THR A 63 1.43 3.29 -6.42
C THR A 63 2.94 3.44 -6.32
N SER A 64 3.38 4.40 -5.61
CA SER A 64 4.76 4.75 -5.43
C SER A 64 5.46 4.08 -4.26
N ARG A 65 4.80 3.26 -3.44
CA ARG A 65 5.51 2.57 -2.36
C ARG A 65 6.62 1.64 -2.86
N ALA A 66 6.44 1.05 -4.03
CA ALA A 66 7.46 0.21 -4.66
C ALA A 66 8.36 0.99 -5.64
N GLY A 67 7.90 2.12 -6.17
CA GLY A 67 8.59 2.83 -7.25
C GLY A 67 9.28 4.13 -6.84
N VAL A 68 8.92 4.73 -5.71
CA VAL A 68 9.53 5.99 -5.27
C VAL A 68 10.78 5.78 -4.43
N ASN A 69 10.88 4.65 -3.79
CA ASN A 69 12.09 4.26 -3.10
C ASN A 69 12.96 3.39 -4.01
N GLY A 70 13.41 3.95 -5.12
CA GLY A 70 14.61 3.47 -5.82
C GLY A 70 15.89 3.68 -5.00
N ALA A 71 15.76 3.86 -3.68
CA ALA A 71 16.84 3.66 -2.76
C ALA A 71 16.73 2.20 -2.30
N ASP A 72 17.66 1.36 -2.73
CA ASP A 72 17.93 0.08 -2.09
C ASP A 72 17.82 0.24 -0.57
N PRO A 73 17.19 -0.70 0.16
CA PRO A 73 17.26 -0.69 1.60
C PRO A 73 18.74 -0.67 1.96
N ALA A 74 19.19 0.38 2.62
CA ALA A 74 20.55 0.47 3.10
C ALA A 74 20.90 -0.81 3.85
N PRO A 75 22.07 -1.42 3.62
CA PRO A 75 22.44 -2.64 4.28
C PRO A 75 22.30 -2.43 5.79
N ALA A 76 21.59 -3.34 6.44
CA ALA A 76 21.43 -3.35 7.88
C ALA A 76 22.82 -3.47 8.53
N GLY A 77 23.38 -2.38 9.02
CA GLY A 77 24.74 -2.44 9.58
C GLY A 77 25.42 -1.14 10.01
N ALA A 78 24.70 -0.03 10.18
CA ALA A 78 25.19 1.09 10.97
C ALA A 78 24.00 1.81 11.61
N PRO A 79 24.08 2.33 12.85
CA PRO A 79 23.09 3.26 13.33
C PRO A 79 23.14 4.47 12.39
N ALA A 80 22.12 4.60 11.55
CA ALA A 80 21.98 5.78 10.70
C ALA A 80 21.98 7.00 11.65
N ALA A 81 22.88 7.95 11.40
CA ALA A 81 22.80 9.26 12.02
C ALA A 81 21.37 9.77 11.83
N ALA A 82 20.76 10.29 12.88
CA ALA A 82 19.43 10.86 12.81
C ALA A 82 19.39 11.83 11.61
N PRO A 83 18.41 11.69 10.70
CA PRO A 83 18.34 12.56 9.53
C PRO A 83 18.22 14.01 10.01
N GLU A 84 19.20 14.81 9.67
CA GLU A 84 19.21 16.22 10.02
C GLU A 84 18.20 16.94 9.14
N GLN A 85 17.17 17.49 9.76
CA GLN A 85 16.30 18.45 9.10
C GLN A 85 17.16 19.64 8.62
N PRO A 86 16.90 20.19 7.42
CA PRO A 86 17.61 21.37 6.96
C PRO A 86 17.55 22.45 8.02
N SER A 87 18.67 23.04 8.36
CA SER A 87 18.73 24.09 9.39
C SER A 87 17.75 25.22 9.06
N GLY A 88 16.80 25.49 9.96
CA GLY A 88 15.75 26.49 9.74
C GLY A 88 14.46 25.98 9.12
N TRP A 89 14.33 24.65 8.88
CA TRP A 89 13.07 24.08 8.40
C TRP A 89 11.94 24.33 9.42
N ARG A 90 10.74 24.63 8.89
CA ARG A 90 9.54 24.85 9.71
C ARG A 90 8.37 24.07 9.12
N PRO A 91 7.43 23.57 9.93
CA PRO A 91 6.19 22.98 9.46
C PRO A 91 5.46 23.91 8.50
N TRP A 92 4.93 23.33 7.44
CA TRP A 92 4.20 24.05 6.43
C TRP A 92 2.93 23.33 5.99
N ARG A 93 2.02 24.08 5.37
CA ARG A 93 0.80 23.58 4.76
C ARG A 93 0.64 24.23 3.39
N PHE A 94 0.30 23.42 2.41
CA PHE A 94 -0.04 23.89 1.07
C PHE A 94 -1.48 23.55 0.72
N ARG A 95 -2.28 24.53 0.28
CA ARG A 95 -3.66 24.35 -0.15
C ARG A 95 -3.76 24.22 -1.65
N MET A 96 -4.46 23.19 -2.10
CA MET A 96 -4.76 22.91 -3.50
C MET A 96 -6.14 23.41 -3.92
N SER A 97 -6.41 23.35 -5.22
CA SER A 97 -7.72 23.75 -5.76
C SER A 97 -8.79 22.70 -5.48
N ASN A 98 -8.40 21.42 -5.46
CA ASN A 98 -9.27 20.26 -5.30
C ASN A 98 -8.88 19.44 -4.08
N ASP A 99 -9.72 18.48 -3.70
CA ASP A 99 -9.47 17.58 -2.60
C ASP A 99 -8.20 16.76 -2.81
N VAL A 100 -7.51 16.45 -1.72
CA VAL A 100 -6.29 15.67 -1.69
C VAL A 100 -6.51 14.48 -0.76
N TRP A 101 -6.57 13.28 -1.31
CA TRP A 101 -6.89 12.08 -0.55
C TRP A 101 -5.83 10.97 -0.64
N GLY A 102 -4.85 11.13 -1.54
CA GLY A 102 -3.83 10.13 -1.79
C GLY A 102 -2.68 10.16 -0.79
N THR A 103 -1.75 9.24 -1.00
CA THR A 103 -0.48 9.20 -0.28
C THR A 103 0.52 10.11 -0.99
N PRO A 104 1.19 11.04 -0.31
CA PRO A 104 2.22 11.86 -0.92
C PRO A 104 3.43 11.01 -1.30
N SER A 105 4.13 11.42 -2.34
CA SER A 105 5.37 10.81 -2.80
C SER A 105 6.52 11.78 -2.60
N VAL A 106 7.57 11.36 -1.89
CA VAL A 106 8.72 12.21 -1.60
C VAL A 106 9.95 11.67 -2.32
N ALA A 107 10.51 12.47 -3.23
CA ALA A 107 11.72 12.13 -3.96
C ALA A 107 12.66 13.33 -4.06
N GLY A 108 13.90 13.18 -3.59
CA GLY A 108 14.86 14.27 -3.52
C GLY A 108 14.36 15.42 -2.64
N ASP A 109 14.34 16.62 -3.19
CA ASP A 109 13.91 17.86 -2.57
C ASP A 109 12.43 18.20 -2.85
N LEU A 110 11.66 17.28 -3.43
CA LEU A 110 10.28 17.51 -3.82
C LEU A 110 9.29 16.50 -3.20
N VAL A 111 8.11 17.01 -2.89
CA VAL A 111 6.93 16.23 -2.54
C VAL A 111 5.95 16.30 -3.71
N TYR A 112 5.59 15.15 -4.25
CA TYR A 112 4.59 15.02 -5.30
C TYR A 112 3.26 14.59 -4.70
N VAL A 113 2.23 15.32 -5.04
CA VAL A 113 0.87 15.05 -4.63
C VAL A 113 -0.09 15.22 -5.77
N THR A 114 -1.16 14.47 -5.75
CA THR A 114 -2.21 14.54 -6.75
C THR A 114 -3.49 15.09 -6.14
N SER A 115 -4.06 16.04 -6.83
CA SER A 115 -5.40 16.57 -6.60
C SER A 115 -6.07 16.80 -7.96
N PHE A 116 -6.29 15.71 -8.69
CA PHE A 116 -6.47 15.61 -10.14
C PHE A 116 -5.17 15.88 -10.89
N GLU A 117 -4.59 17.09 -10.80
CA GLU A 117 -3.25 17.38 -11.35
C GLU A 117 -2.14 16.92 -10.39
N VAL A 118 -0.95 16.70 -10.93
CA VAL A 118 0.25 16.49 -10.12
C VAL A 118 0.82 17.83 -9.70
N HIS A 119 1.06 17.99 -8.42
CA HIS A 119 1.75 19.13 -7.84
C HIS A 119 3.10 18.67 -7.28
N ALA A 120 4.17 19.36 -7.65
CA ALA A 120 5.49 19.21 -7.05
C ALA A 120 5.73 20.38 -6.09
N LEU A 121 5.91 20.05 -4.81
CA LEU A 121 6.14 21.02 -3.74
C LEU A 121 7.57 20.85 -3.22
N ASP A 122 8.23 21.96 -2.95
CA ASP A 122 9.54 21.98 -2.33
C ASP A 122 9.46 21.49 -0.88
N VAL A 123 10.28 20.50 -0.51
CA VAL A 123 10.30 19.87 0.82
C VAL A 123 10.58 20.89 1.93
N ALA A 124 11.48 21.84 1.68
CA ALA A 124 11.92 22.78 2.70
C ALA A 124 10.89 23.87 2.98
N THR A 125 10.18 24.33 1.96
CA THR A 125 9.35 25.54 2.03
C THR A 125 7.87 25.30 1.79
N GLY A 126 7.49 24.17 1.24
CA GLY A 126 6.13 23.88 0.78
C GLY A 126 5.69 24.70 -0.44
N ARG A 127 6.59 25.47 -1.04
CA ARG A 127 6.27 26.23 -2.24
C ARG A 127 6.11 25.30 -3.43
N ARG A 128 5.08 25.57 -4.25
CA ARG A 128 4.88 24.80 -5.46
C ARG A 128 5.95 25.12 -6.48
N ARG A 129 6.69 24.11 -6.93
CA ARG A 129 7.67 24.21 -8.02
C ARG A 129 6.94 24.27 -9.36
N PHE A 130 6.04 23.31 -9.58
CA PHE A 130 5.18 23.24 -10.75
C PHE A 130 3.88 22.49 -10.45
N LYS A 131 2.95 22.54 -11.36
CA LYS A 131 1.79 21.65 -11.44
C LYS A 131 1.58 21.23 -12.90
N THR A 132 1.08 20.03 -13.10
CA THR A 132 0.70 19.56 -14.44
C THR A 132 -0.56 20.28 -14.93
N ARG A 133 -0.80 20.23 -16.23
CA ARG A 133 -2.06 20.71 -16.82
C ARG A 133 -3.10 19.61 -16.89
N ASP A 134 -2.63 18.38 -16.98
CA ASP A 134 -3.47 17.21 -17.18
C ASP A 134 -3.75 16.49 -15.89
N VAL A 135 -4.88 15.84 -15.85
CA VAL A 135 -5.30 14.95 -14.75
C VAL A 135 -4.37 13.74 -14.71
N ALA A 136 -4.02 13.29 -13.53
CA ALA A 136 -3.24 12.09 -13.32
C ALA A 136 -4.00 11.13 -12.41
N TRP A 137 -4.69 10.17 -13.00
CA TRP A 137 -5.37 9.11 -12.26
C TRP A 137 -4.40 8.06 -11.71
N SER A 138 -3.29 7.87 -12.41
CA SER A 138 -2.24 6.94 -12.03
C SER A 138 -0.90 7.61 -12.27
N MET A 139 0.00 7.48 -11.31
CA MET A 139 1.30 8.15 -11.33
C MET A 139 2.38 7.29 -10.67
N ALA A 140 3.59 7.36 -11.21
CA ALA A 140 4.80 6.86 -10.58
C ALA A 140 5.96 7.83 -10.81
N VAL A 141 6.78 8.04 -9.80
CA VAL A 141 8.00 8.86 -9.89
C VAL A 141 9.20 7.93 -9.80
N ALA A 142 10.01 7.92 -10.85
CA ALA A 142 11.21 7.10 -10.91
C ALA A 142 12.26 7.75 -11.84
N ASP A 143 13.53 7.58 -11.52
CA ASP A 143 14.66 8.00 -12.36
C ASP A 143 14.56 9.44 -12.87
N GLY A 144 14.14 10.36 -12.01
CA GLY A 144 13.98 11.79 -12.36
C GLY A 144 12.81 12.09 -13.29
N ARG A 145 11.87 11.14 -13.46
CA ARG A 145 10.67 11.28 -14.29
C ARG A 145 9.40 11.03 -13.49
N ILE A 146 8.35 11.73 -13.86
CA ILE A 146 6.97 11.43 -13.47
C ILE A 146 6.32 10.72 -14.66
N HIS A 147 5.93 9.48 -14.48
CA HIS A 147 5.08 8.78 -15.44
C HIS A 147 3.65 8.84 -14.93
N ALA A 148 2.72 9.26 -15.76
CA ALA A 148 1.33 9.44 -15.36
C ALA A 148 0.37 9.15 -16.51
N SER A 149 -0.89 8.89 -16.15
CA SER A 149 -1.98 8.69 -17.09
C SER A 149 -3.23 9.40 -16.63
N ASP A 150 -3.93 10.04 -17.57
CA ASP A 150 -5.30 10.52 -17.39
C ASP A 150 -6.36 9.49 -17.85
N GLY A 151 -5.91 8.26 -18.09
CA GLY A 151 -6.69 7.16 -18.63
C GLY A 151 -6.41 6.92 -20.11
N PRO A 152 -6.92 7.76 -21.04
CA PRO A 152 -6.67 7.58 -22.47
C PRO A 152 -5.30 8.09 -22.95
N THR A 153 -4.57 8.85 -22.11
CA THR A 153 -3.25 9.36 -22.43
C THR A 153 -2.23 8.87 -21.40
N LEU A 154 -1.07 8.48 -21.88
CA LEU A 154 0.09 8.17 -21.06
C LEU A 154 1.18 9.20 -21.36
N PHE A 155 1.81 9.73 -20.35
CA PHE A 155 2.83 10.78 -20.51
C PHE A 155 3.94 10.67 -19.46
N ALA A 156 5.10 11.20 -19.82
CA ALA A 156 6.19 11.39 -18.88
C ALA A 156 6.65 12.83 -18.83
N LEU A 157 6.93 13.30 -17.64
CA LEU A 157 7.39 14.64 -17.35
C LEU A 157 8.74 14.60 -16.66
N ASP A 158 9.53 15.65 -16.82
CA ASP A 158 10.66 15.90 -15.96
C ASP A 158 10.19 16.09 -14.51
N ALA A 159 10.79 15.36 -13.58
CA ALA A 159 10.35 15.38 -12.19
C ALA A 159 10.70 16.69 -11.46
N ARG A 160 11.69 17.44 -11.90
CA ARG A 160 12.12 18.71 -11.27
C ARG A 160 11.39 19.94 -11.82
N GLU A 161 11.16 19.96 -13.12
CA GLU A 161 10.65 21.14 -13.82
C GLU A 161 9.22 20.96 -14.36
N GLY A 162 8.75 19.71 -14.46
CA GLY A 162 7.42 19.38 -14.96
C GLY A 162 7.26 19.51 -16.46
N GLY A 163 8.38 19.66 -17.19
CA GLY A 163 8.37 19.72 -18.66
C GLY A 163 8.00 18.38 -19.29
N ASP A 164 7.23 18.41 -20.38
CA ASP A 164 6.88 17.20 -21.13
C ASP A 164 8.14 16.54 -21.72
N LEU A 165 8.35 15.25 -21.43
CA LEU A 165 9.38 14.43 -22.04
C LEU A 165 8.82 13.66 -23.23
N TRP A 166 7.67 13.03 -23.05
CA TRP A 166 6.91 12.36 -24.11
C TRP A 166 5.45 12.23 -23.71
N ARG A 167 4.58 12.08 -24.73
CA ARG A 167 3.13 11.91 -24.56
C ARG A 167 2.59 11.05 -25.68
N LEU A 168 1.64 10.18 -25.37
CA LEU A 168 0.98 9.32 -26.35
C LEU A 168 -0.46 9.00 -25.95
N SER A 169 -1.31 8.74 -26.93
CA SER A 169 -2.63 8.17 -26.71
C SER A 169 -2.52 6.66 -26.51
N THR A 170 -3.34 6.11 -25.64
CA THR A 170 -3.42 4.66 -25.40
C THR A 170 -4.67 4.08 -26.06
N ASP A 171 -4.57 2.81 -26.49
CA ASP A 171 -5.68 2.13 -27.16
C ASP A 171 -6.86 1.83 -26.23
N ALA A 172 -6.60 1.76 -24.92
CA ALA A 172 -7.58 1.54 -23.88
C ALA A 172 -7.24 2.35 -22.63
N TRP A 173 -8.24 2.56 -21.76
CA TRP A 173 -8.08 3.30 -20.52
C TRP A 173 -7.06 2.63 -19.60
N VAL A 174 -6.01 3.37 -19.23
CA VAL A 174 -5.00 2.93 -18.27
C VAL A 174 -5.54 3.09 -16.85
N TYR A 175 -5.69 2.00 -16.12
CA TYR A 175 -6.14 2.00 -14.73
C TYR A 175 -5.00 1.81 -13.72
N SER A 176 -3.87 1.25 -14.14
CA SER A 176 -2.70 1.06 -13.29
C SER A 176 -1.40 1.36 -14.03
N LEU A 177 -0.43 1.86 -13.31
CA LEU A 177 0.89 2.19 -13.84
C LEU A 177 1.96 1.86 -12.79
N ARG A 178 3.02 1.19 -13.22
CA ARG A 178 4.21 0.87 -12.43
C ARG A 178 5.46 1.16 -13.26
N VAL A 179 6.54 1.50 -12.59
CA VAL A 179 7.84 1.70 -13.23
C VAL A 179 8.89 0.87 -12.51
N ASP A 180 9.65 0.13 -13.27
CA ASP A 180 10.78 -0.64 -12.76
C ASP A 180 11.86 -0.77 -13.84
N ARG A 181 13.12 -0.55 -13.48
CA ARG A 181 14.30 -0.73 -14.34
C ARG A 181 14.11 -0.17 -15.76
N GLY A 182 13.61 1.07 -15.86
CA GLY A 182 13.45 1.74 -17.16
C GLY A 182 12.28 1.22 -18.00
N THR A 183 11.42 0.38 -17.44
CA THR A 183 10.18 -0.10 -18.08
C THR A 183 8.97 0.44 -17.34
N VAL A 184 8.04 1.05 -18.08
CA VAL A 184 6.70 1.41 -17.61
C VAL A 184 5.76 0.26 -17.94
N VAL A 185 5.10 -0.28 -16.92
CA VAL A 185 4.09 -1.33 -17.09
C VAL A 185 2.72 -0.76 -16.77
N THR A 186 1.79 -0.90 -17.71
CA THR A 186 0.42 -0.40 -17.57
C THR A 186 -0.58 -1.54 -17.65
N GLY A 187 -1.58 -1.49 -16.75
CA GLY A 187 -2.81 -2.26 -16.89
C GLY A 187 -3.87 -1.39 -17.57
N THR A 188 -4.50 -1.93 -18.59
CA THR A 188 -5.55 -1.25 -19.37
C THR A 188 -6.87 -1.99 -19.26
N ARG A 189 -7.98 -1.24 -19.30
CA ARG A 189 -9.33 -1.83 -19.30
C ARG A 189 -9.49 -2.81 -20.45
N GLY A 190 -10.18 -3.92 -20.19
CA GLY A 190 -10.35 -5.01 -21.15
C GLY A 190 -9.24 -6.06 -21.07
N GLY A 191 -8.45 -6.08 -19.98
CA GLY A 191 -7.45 -7.12 -19.72
C GLY A 191 -6.16 -6.98 -20.51
N GLY A 192 -5.79 -5.75 -20.89
CA GLY A 192 -4.50 -5.46 -21.49
C GLY A 192 -3.42 -5.17 -20.45
N VAL A 193 -2.23 -5.70 -20.66
CA VAL A 193 -1.01 -5.32 -19.93
C VAL A 193 0.08 -5.00 -20.94
N GLN A 194 0.67 -3.83 -20.83
CA GLN A 194 1.69 -3.35 -21.77
C GLN A 194 2.97 -2.97 -21.03
N GLY A 195 4.11 -3.39 -21.56
CA GLY A 195 5.43 -2.90 -21.20
C GLY A 195 5.89 -1.84 -22.19
N ARG A 196 6.39 -0.74 -21.68
CA ARG A 196 6.86 0.41 -22.48
C ARG A 196 8.23 0.90 -22.00
N GLU A 197 9.01 1.41 -22.93
CA GLU A 197 10.26 2.10 -22.64
C GLU A 197 10.00 3.37 -21.85
N ALA A 198 10.56 3.49 -20.65
CA ALA A 198 10.32 4.64 -19.78
C ALA A 198 10.83 5.97 -20.35
N SER A 199 11.89 5.93 -21.15
CA SER A 199 12.50 7.13 -21.74
C SER A 199 11.73 7.71 -22.93
N THR A 200 10.98 6.87 -23.67
CA THR A 200 10.33 7.25 -24.94
C THR A 200 8.84 6.98 -25.00
N GLY A 201 8.30 6.14 -24.10
CA GLY A 201 6.93 5.65 -24.18
C GLY A 201 6.69 4.56 -25.23
N GLN A 202 7.71 4.19 -26.01
CA GLN A 202 7.58 3.15 -27.03
C GLN A 202 7.09 1.84 -26.44
N ARG A 203 6.07 1.23 -27.04
CA ARG A 203 5.58 -0.08 -26.63
C ARG A 203 6.61 -1.17 -26.98
N LEU A 204 7.01 -1.92 -25.98
CA LEU A 204 7.92 -3.04 -26.10
C LEU A 204 7.17 -4.35 -26.34
N TRP A 205 6.11 -4.57 -25.57
CA TRP A 205 5.28 -5.77 -25.64
C TRP A 205 3.87 -5.49 -25.12
N GLU A 206 2.98 -6.44 -25.39
CA GLU A 206 1.60 -6.42 -24.91
C GLU A 206 1.10 -7.84 -24.67
N VAL A 207 0.36 -8.03 -23.58
CA VAL A 207 -0.39 -9.24 -23.25
C VAL A 207 -1.85 -8.84 -23.08
N THR A 208 -2.76 -9.63 -23.66
CA THR A 208 -4.21 -9.42 -23.61
C THR A 208 -4.90 -10.58 -22.92
N GLY A 209 -6.16 -10.40 -22.51
CA GLY A 209 -6.92 -11.46 -21.83
C GLY A 209 -6.52 -11.69 -20.38
N CYS A 210 -5.89 -10.70 -19.72
CA CYS A 210 -5.69 -10.71 -18.30
C CYS A 210 -7.02 -10.54 -17.56
N GLN A 211 -7.03 -10.87 -16.27
CA GLN A 211 -8.24 -10.79 -15.44
C GLN A 211 -8.82 -9.37 -15.41
N THR A 212 -10.13 -9.25 -15.69
CA THR A 212 -10.85 -7.98 -15.80
C THR A 212 -11.81 -7.68 -14.65
N ASP A 213 -12.04 -8.63 -13.75
CA ASP A 213 -12.98 -8.44 -12.64
C ASP A 213 -12.50 -7.37 -11.64
N PHE A 214 -11.21 -7.07 -11.64
CA PHE A 214 -10.56 -6.16 -10.68
C PHE A 214 -9.65 -5.15 -11.37
N GLU A 215 -10.21 -4.37 -12.29
CA GLU A 215 -9.46 -3.30 -12.97
C GLU A 215 -9.36 -2.05 -12.09
N ALA A 216 -8.65 -2.20 -10.98
CA ALA A 216 -8.34 -1.13 -10.05
C ALA A 216 -6.81 -0.94 -9.94
N PRO A 217 -6.34 0.27 -9.66
CA PRO A 217 -4.90 0.56 -9.64
C PRO A 217 -4.08 -0.33 -8.72
N GLU A 218 -4.63 -0.70 -7.59
CA GLU A 218 -4.01 -1.58 -6.60
C GLU A 218 -4.02 -3.06 -7.00
N ALA A 219 -4.92 -3.45 -7.90
CA ALA A 219 -5.04 -4.82 -8.42
C ALA A 219 -4.38 -4.99 -9.79
N GLY A 220 -3.75 -3.96 -10.30
CA GLY A 220 -2.99 -4.01 -11.55
C GLY A 220 -1.74 -4.88 -11.45
N PRO A 221 -1.05 -5.09 -12.59
CA PRO A 221 0.16 -5.87 -12.63
C PRO A 221 1.18 -5.41 -11.59
N ALA A 222 1.74 -6.34 -10.84
CA ALA A 222 2.85 -6.05 -9.94
C ALA A 222 4.16 -6.14 -10.72
N VAL A 223 5.10 -5.27 -10.39
CA VAL A 223 6.40 -5.22 -11.06
C VAL A 223 7.50 -5.17 -10.00
N HIS A 224 8.48 -6.03 -10.13
CA HIS A 224 9.62 -6.05 -9.23
C HIS A 224 10.83 -6.70 -9.89
N ASP A 225 11.96 -6.02 -9.78
CA ASP A 225 13.28 -6.52 -10.21
C ASP A 225 13.27 -7.11 -11.63
N GLY A 226 12.68 -6.37 -12.58
CA GLY A 226 12.60 -6.78 -13.98
C GLY A 226 11.58 -7.90 -14.24
N THR A 227 10.69 -8.20 -13.29
CA THR A 227 9.63 -9.19 -13.45
C THR A 227 8.26 -8.54 -13.32
N VAL A 228 7.37 -8.85 -14.25
CA VAL A 228 5.96 -8.44 -14.21
C VAL A 228 5.10 -9.64 -13.86
N TYR A 229 4.25 -9.49 -12.86
CA TYR A 229 3.30 -10.52 -12.44
C TYR A 229 1.90 -10.16 -12.93
N VAL A 230 1.31 -11.06 -13.71
CA VAL A 230 -0.03 -10.88 -14.28
C VAL A 230 -0.92 -12.06 -13.95
N TRP A 231 -2.21 -11.81 -13.79
CA TRP A 231 -3.22 -12.82 -13.58
C TRP A 231 -3.99 -13.03 -14.89
N GLN A 232 -3.76 -14.17 -15.53
CA GLN A 232 -4.35 -14.51 -16.83
C GLN A 232 -4.70 -16.01 -16.88
N ASP A 233 -5.85 -16.35 -17.43
CA ASP A 233 -6.29 -17.74 -17.64
C ASP A 233 -6.20 -18.60 -16.36
N ALA A 234 -6.67 -18.06 -15.24
CA ALA A 234 -6.59 -18.67 -13.91
C ALA A 234 -5.15 -19.02 -13.46
N ARG A 235 -4.16 -18.36 -14.04
CA ARG A 235 -2.74 -18.53 -13.71
C ARG A 235 -2.11 -17.22 -13.28
N LEU A 236 -1.23 -17.29 -12.30
CA LEU A 236 -0.25 -16.24 -12.03
C LEU A 236 0.94 -16.49 -12.98
N ARG A 237 1.23 -15.52 -13.84
CA ARG A 237 2.34 -15.57 -14.79
C ARG A 237 3.39 -14.53 -14.39
N ALA A 238 4.64 -14.92 -14.39
CA ALA A 238 5.78 -14.02 -14.28
C ALA A 238 6.38 -13.82 -15.68
N LEU A 239 6.42 -12.56 -16.09
CA LEU A 239 6.93 -12.17 -17.40
C LEU A 239 8.20 -11.34 -17.20
N ASP A 240 9.10 -11.40 -18.17
CA ASP A 240 10.22 -10.47 -18.25
C ASP A 240 9.68 -9.06 -18.54
N ALA A 241 10.03 -8.09 -17.69
CA ALA A 241 9.51 -6.73 -17.81
C ALA A 241 9.93 -6.03 -19.11
N ARG A 242 11.06 -6.41 -19.68
CA ARG A 242 11.61 -5.78 -20.89
C ARG A 242 11.11 -6.42 -22.18
N THR A 243 10.94 -7.75 -22.20
CA THR A 243 10.57 -8.48 -23.41
C THR A 243 9.14 -8.98 -23.42
N GLY A 244 8.50 -9.13 -22.24
CA GLY A 244 7.18 -9.74 -22.12
C GLY A 244 7.18 -11.27 -22.17
N ASP A 245 8.36 -11.89 -22.31
CA ASP A 245 8.47 -13.35 -22.35
C ASP A 245 8.10 -13.97 -21.00
N GLU A 246 7.38 -15.09 -21.05
CA GLU A 246 7.02 -15.82 -19.84
C GLU A 246 8.26 -16.50 -19.25
N ARG A 247 8.56 -16.18 -18.00
CA ARG A 247 9.58 -16.85 -17.21
C ARG A 247 9.02 -18.13 -16.56
N TRP A 248 7.81 -18.03 -16.00
CA TRP A 248 7.08 -19.14 -15.43
C TRP A 248 5.61 -18.79 -15.24
N SER A 249 4.79 -19.81 -14.97
CA SER A 249 3.39 -19.62 -14.60
C SER A 249 2.93 -20.67 -13.58
N TYR A 250 2.05 -20.25 -12.66
CA TYR A 250 1.49 -21.07 -11.59
C TYR A 250 -0.04 -21.08 -11.65
N PRO A 251 -0.73 -22.25 -11.56
CA PRO A 251 -2.19 -22.32 -11.55
C PRO A 251 -2.72 -21.81 -10.21
N ILE A 252 -3.19 -20.54 -10.16
CA ILE A 252 -3.65 -19.91 -8.93
C ILE A 252 -5.17 -19.98 -8.78
N GLY A 253 -5.89 -20.16 -9.87
CA GLY A 253 -7.34 -20.18 -9.94
C GLY A 253 -7.92 -18.89 -10.55
N ASP A 254 -9.20 -18.92 -10.85
CA ASP A 254 -9.99 -17.78 -11.32
C ASP A 254 -10.49 -16.92 -10.14
N ALA A 255 -11.21 -15.84 -10.44
CA ALA A 255 -11.75 -14.93 -9.43
C ALA A 255 -12.68 -15.64 -8.44
N ALA A 256 -13.51 -16.57 -8.89
CA ALA A 256 -14.43 -17.31 -8.04
C ALA A 256 -13.67 -18.21 -7.05
N SER A 257 -12.67 -18.94 -7.54
CA SER A 257 -11.82 -19.80 -6.69
C SER A 257 -10.89 -19.02 -5.76
N CYS A 258 -10.63 -17.75 -6.07
CA CYS A 258 -9.93 -16.81 -5.20
C CYS A 258 -10.89 -16.01 -4.29
N GLY A 259 -12.10 -16.50 -4.05
CA GLY A 259 -13.06 -15.87 -3.11
C GLY A 259 -13.63 -14.55 -3.59
N GLY A 260 -13.58 -14.23 -4.89
CA GLY A 260 -14.06 -12.99 -5.46
C GLY A 260 -13.24 -11.76 -5.07
N VAL A 261 -11.96 -11.94 -4.73
CA VAL A 261 -11.04 -10.84 -4.39
C VAL A 261 -9.80 -10.89 -5.29
N PRO A 262 -9.17 -9.75 -5.56
CA PRO A 262 -7.95 -9.72 -6.36
C PRO A 262 -6.82 -10.44 -5.62
N ILE A 263 -5.96 -11.11 -6.38
CA ILE A 263 -4.70 -11.62 -5.84
C ILE A 263 -3.78 -10.44 -5.50
N ARG A 264 -3.04 -10.59 -4.41
CA ARG A 264 -2.04 -9.62 -3.96
C ARG A 264 -0.72 -10.33 -3.77
N LEU A 265 0.38 -9.67 -4.06
CA LEU A 265 1.67 -10.31 -3.95
C LEU A 265 2.78 -9.35 -3.51
N THR A 266 3.80 -9.93 -2.89
CA THR A 266 5.01 -9.23 -2.47
C THR A 266 6.21 -10.08 -2.83
N PRO A 267 6.98 -9.70 -3.84
CA PRO A 267 8.31 -10.27 -4.05
C PRO A 267 9.23 -9.91 -2.89
N ALA A 268 10.03 -10.86 -2.45
CA ALA A 268 10.87 -10.69 -1.28
C ALA A 268 12.35 -11.02 -1.56
N PRO A 269 13.27 -10.44 -0.79
CA PRO A 269 14.71 -10.61 -1.03
C PRO A 269 15.24 -12.00 -0.70
N ASP A 270 14.43 -12.86 -0.10
CA ASP A 270 14.76 -14.26 0.17
C ASP A 270 14.58 -15.19 -1.04
N GLY A 271 14.22 -14.63 -2.19
CA GLY A 271 14.02 -15.36 -3.45
C GLY A 271 12.62 -15.93 -3.65
N TYR A 272 11.66 -15.51 -2.83
CA TYR A 272 10.24 -15.92 -2.95
C TYR A 272 9.33 -14.75 -3.24
N VAL A 273 8.23 -15.03 -3.92
CA VAL A 273 7.08 -14.15 -4.02
C VAL A 273 5.97 -14.71 -3.13
N TYR A 274 5.53 -13.91 -2.17
CA TYR A 274 4.43 -14.26 -1.29
C TYR A 274 3.13 -13.73 -1.90
N VAL A 275 2.16 -14.62 -2.06
CA VAL A 275 0.91 -14.34 -2.78
C VAL A 275 -0.26 -14.62 -1.87
N SER A 276 -1.17 -13.67 -1.71
CA SER A 276 -2.50 -13.90 -1.16
C SER A 276 -3.52 -14.06 -2.29
N ALA A 277 -4.27 -15.16 -2.26
CA ALA A 277 -5.24 -15.54 -3.28
C ALA A 277 -6.50 -16.09 -2.61
N GLY A 278 -7.48 -15.22 -2.36
CA GLY A 278 -8.64 -15.57 -1.55
C GLY A 278 -8.27 -15.85 -0.11
N THR A 279 -8.56 -17.05 0.37
CA THR A 279 -8.20 -17.53 1.72
C THR A 279 -6.78 -18.10 1.81
N ARG A 280 -6.09 -18.23 0.67
CA ARG A 280 -4.78 -18.88 0.59
C ARG A 280 -3.64 -17.87 0.61
N VAL A 281 -2.55 -18.26 1.25
CA VAL A 281 -1.24 -17.60 1.12
C VAL A 281 -0.25 -18.64 0.58
N LEU A 282 0.52 -18.24 -0.43
CA LEU A 282 1.50 -19.11 -1.06
C LEU A 282 2.87 -18.44 -1.05
N ALA A 283 3.92 -19.25 -0.93
CA ALA A 283 5.28 -18.86 -1.24
C ALA A 283 5.72 -19.56 -2.53
N LEU A 284 5.96 -18.78 -3.57
CA LEU A 284 6.41 -19.26 -4.86
C LEU A 284 7.86 -18.82 -5.07
N ASP A 285 8.68 -19.71 -5.61
CA ASP A 285 10.04 -19.39 -6.01
C ASP A 285 10.04 -18.34 -7.13
N ILE A 286 10.80 -17.25 -6.97
CA ILE A 286 10.84 -16.16 -7.96
C ILE A 286 11.38 -16.63 -9.31
N ALA A 287 12.35 -17.56 -9.31
CA ALA A 287 13.01 -18.00 -10.53
C ALA A 287 12.18 -18.99 -11.35
N GLY A 288 11.48 -19.92 -10.69
CA GLY A 288 10.79 -21.02 -11.35
C GLY A 288 9.29 -21.13 -11.08
N GLY A 289 8.73 -20.32 -10.18
CA GLY A 289 7.30 -20.38 -9.84
C GLY A 289 6.88 -21.64 -9.09
N HIS A 290 7.84 -22.40 -8.54
CA HIS A 290 7.52 -23.59 -7.76
C HIS A 290 7.01 -23.21 -6.38
N VAL A 291 5.91 -23.87 -5.95
CA VAL A 291 5.36 -23.64 -4.62
C VAL A 291 6.28 -24.27 -3.58
N ARG A 292 6.71 -23.48 -2.61
CA ARG A 292 7.44 -23.95 -1.44
C ARG A 292 6.48 -24.43 -0.35
N TRP A 293 5.48 -23.62 -0.08
CA TRP A 293 4.42 -23.90 0.87
C TRP A 293 3.15 -23.12 0.55
N HIS A 294 2.05 -23.56 1.11
CA HIS A 294 0.79 -22.82 1.14
C HIS A 294 0.17 -22.88 2.53
N PHE A 295 -0.57 -21.83 2.85
CA PHE A 295 -1.35 -21.71 4.08
C PHE A 295 -2.79 -21.35 3.72
N GLU A 296 -3.76 -21.80 4.49
CA GLU A 296 -5.16 -21.47 4.29
C GLU A 296 -5.77 -20.90 5.56
N ALA A 297 -6.42 -19.74 5.43
CA ALA A 297 -7.14 -19.04 6.49
C ALA A 297 -8.65 -19.25 6.39
N PRO A 298 -9.40 -18.98 7.46
CA PRO A 298 -10.87 -19.03 7.43
C PRO A 298 -11.52 -17.93 6.60
N ALA A 299 -10.82 -16.83 6.35
CA ALA A 299 -11.34 -15.68 5.63
C ALA A 299 -10.35 -15.18 4.56
N VAL A 300 -10.87 -14.41 3.62
CA VAL A 300 -10.08 -13.88 2.49
C VAL A 300 -9.12 -12.78 2.95
N PHE A 301 -8.02 -12.67 2.23
CA PHE A 301 -7.04 -11.60 2.38
C PHE A 301 -7.29 -10.51 1.33
N LEU A 302 -7.28 -9.26 1.76
CA LEU A 302 -7.44 -8.09 0.87
C LEU A 302 -6.13 -7.35 0.62
N SER A 303 -5.14 -7.58 1.49
CA SER A 303 -3.83 -6.94 1.42
C SER A 303 -2.74 -7.92 0.99
N PRO A 304 -1.62 -7.43 0.44
CA PRO A 304 -0.48 -8.27 0.16
C PRO A 304 0.19 -8.76 1.45
N PRO A 305 0.79 -9.96 1.44
CA PRO A 305 1.63 -10.42 2.55
C PRO A 305 2.84 -9.49 2.75
N VAL A 306 3.30 -9.36 3.98
CA VAL A 306 4.50 -8.58 4.33
C VAL A 306 5.60 -9.52 4.80
N PHE A 307 6.67 -9.62 4.05
CA PHE A 307 7.85 -10.39 4.45
C PHE A 307 8.80 -9.54 5.29
N VAL A 308 9.29 -10.12 6.37
CA VAL A 308 10.34 -9.55 7.20
C VAL A 308 11.45 -10.57 7.37
N PRO A 309 12.69 -10.25 6.98
CA PRO A 309 13.81 -11.14 7.19
C PRO A 309 14.03 -11.37 8.68
N GLY A 310 14.31 -12.60 9.06
CA GLY A 310 14.65 -12.98 10.43
C GLY A 310 16.13 -13.29 10.59
N PRO A 311 16.58 -13.54 11.83
CA PRO A 311 17.88 -14.13 12.08
C PRO A 311 18.04 -15.44 11.30
N ALA A 312 19.24 -15.73 10.83
CA ALA A 312 19.55 -16.90 10.01
C ALA A 312 19.06 -18.24 10.63
N VAL A 313 18.95 -18.29 11.95
CA VAL A 313 18.52 -19.50 12.70
C VAL A 313 17.00 -19.67 12.73
N THR A 314 16.21 -18.58 12.62
CA THR A 314 14.75 -18.62 12.76
C THR A 314 14.01 -18.37 11.43
N GLY A 315 14.76 -18.06 10.36
CA GLY A 315 14.16 -17.66 9.09
C GLY A 315 13.39 -16.34 9.19
N GLY A 316 12.76 -15.91 8.10
CA GLY A 316 11.90 -14.73 8.07
C GLY A 316 10.49 -15.02 8.56
N GLY A 317 9.69 -13.98 8.70
CA GLY A 317 8.27 -14.04 8.97
C GLY A 317 7.44 -13.44 7.85
N VAL A 318 6.27 -14.00 7.60
CA VAL A 318 5.27 -13.44 6.68
C VAL A 318 4.07 -13.02 7.49
N TYR A 319 3.75 -11.73 7.42
CA TYR A 319 2.70 -11.11 8.23
C TYR A 319 1.56 -10.60 7.34
N LEU A 320 0.34 -10.85 7.76
CA LEU A 320 -0.84 -10.37 7.05
C LEU A 320 -2.07 -10.42 7.97
N ALA A 321 -3.13 -9.73 7.57
CA ALA A 321 -4.41 -9.79 8.25
C ALA A 321 -5.49 -10.23 7.28
N ASP A 322 -6.37 -11.12 7.74
CA ASP A 322 -7.53 -11.50 6.96
C ASP A 322 -8.65 -10.45 7.05
N TYR A 323 -9.65 -10.61 6.20
CA TYR A 323 -10.78 -9.70 6.13
C TYR A 323 -11.54 -9.55 7.47
N LEU A 324 -11.57 -10.58 8.32
CA LEU A 324 -12.21 -10.55 9.62
C LEU A 324 -11.36 -9.88 10.71
N GLY A 325 -10.15 -9.46 10.37
CA GLY A 325 -9.23 -8.79 11.29
C GLY A 325 -8.36 -9.74 12.10
N THR A 326 -8.26 -10.99 11.71
CA THR A 326 -7.28 -11.90 12.30
C THR A 326 -5.91 -11.63 11.69
N VAL A 327 -4.94 -11.34 12.53
CA VAL A 327 -3.54 -11.11 12.15
C VAL A 327 -2.78 -12.41 12.28
N TYR A 328 -2.00 -12.74 11.27
CA TYR A 328 -1.18 -13.95 11.20
C TYR A 328 0.29 -13.60 11.11
N ALA A 329 1.12 -14.39 11.76
CA ALA A 329 2.54 -14.48 11.50
C ALA A 329 2.87 -15.91 11.06
N LEU A 330 3.25 -16.06 9.81
CA LEU A 330 3.64 -17.34 9.24
C LEU A 330 5.16 -17.46 9.21
N ASP A 331 5.65 -18.66 9.37
CA ASP A 331 7.06 -18.95 9.14
C ASP A 331 7.36 -18.88 7.64
N ALA A 332 8.33 -18.05 7.24
CA ALA A 332 8.67 -17.90 5.83
C ALA A 332 9.27 -19.18 5.21
N THR A 333 9.76 -20.11 6.03
CA THR A 333 10.41 -21.32 5.58
C THR A 333 9.43 -22.44 5.23
N ASP A 334 8.37 -22.62 6.01
CA ASP A 334 7.45 -23.74 5.86
C ASP A 334 5.95 -23.37 5.86
N GLY A 335 5.64 -22.07 6.03
CA GLY A 335 4.27 -21.54 5.98
C GLY A 335 3.42 -21.85 7.21
N ARG A 336 3.97 -22.45 8.26
CA ARG A 336 3.22 -22.70 9.50
C ARG A 336 2.94 -21.38 10.21
N ASP A 337 1.75 -21.26 10.80
CA ASP A 337 1.47 -20.12 11.63
C ASP A 337 2.26 -20.20 12.95
N ARG A 338 3.07 -19.19 13.20
CA ARG A 338 3.78 -19.00 14.47
C ARG A 338 2.80 -18.53 15.55
N TRP A 339 1.93 -17.63 15.15
CA TRP A 339 0.85 -17.13 15.99
C TRP A 339 -0.24 -16.48 15.13
N ARG A 340 -1.43 -16.33 15.71
CA ARG A 340 -2.54 -15.55 15.14
C ARG A 340 -3.32 -14.88 16.26
N ILE A 341 -3.77 -13.66 16.00
CA ILE A 341 -4.52 -12.83 16.95
C ILE A 341 -5.71 -12.21 16.23
N ALA A 342 -6.90 -12.37 16.80
CA ALA A 342 -8.08 -11.69 16.31
C ALA A 342 -8.15 -10.26 16.87
N THR A 343 -8.36 -9.27 15.99
CA THR A 343 -8.67 -7.90 16.35
C THR A 343 -10.19 -7.69 16.43
N GLU A 344 -10.62 -6.56 16.97
CA GLU A 344 -12.06 -6.29 17.18
C GLU A 344 -12.82 -5.91 15.91
N ALA A 345 -12.14 -5.59 14.83
CA ALA A 345 -12.75 -5.08 13.63
C ALA A 345 -12.06 -5.61 12.37
N ARG A 346 -12.67 -5.32 11.23
CA ARG A 346 -12.16 -5.75 9.93
C ARG A 346 -10.83 -5.11 9.59
N SER A 347 -9.97 -5.90 8.97
CA SER A 347 -8.74 -5.40 8.37
C SER A 347 -9.02 -4.44 7.22
N SER A 348 -8.13 -3.51 7.01
CA SER A 348 -8.12 -2.65 5.82
C SER A 348 -7.53 -3.40 4.62
N VAL A 349 -7.63 -2.79 3.43
CA VAL A 349 -6.95 -3.26 2.21
C VAL A 349 -5.44 -2.99 2.24
N GLU A 350 -5.00 -2.16 3.20
CA GLU A 350 -3.59 -1.85 3.37
C GLU A 350 -2.85 -3.00 4.08
N PRO A 351 -1.59 -3.23 3.72
CA PRO A 351 -0.79 -4.25 4.39
C PRO A 351 -0.54 -3.89 5.86
N VAL A 352 -0.33 -4.90 6.68
CA VAL A 352 0.16 -4.70 8.05
C VAL A 352 1.54 -4.04 7.99
N LEU A 353 1.85 -3.20 8.96
CA LEU A 353 3.18 -2.59 9.07
C LEU A 353 4.00 -3.35 10.11
N VAL A 354 5.15 -3.86 9.69
CA VAL A 354 6.09 -4.50 10.62
C VAL A 354 7.33 -3.63 10.76
N ALA A 355 7.58 -3.15 11.95
CA ALA A 355 8.71 -2.27 12.24
C ALA A 355 9.19 -2.43 13.69
N ALA A 356 10.50 -2.35 13.91
CA ALA A 356 11.13 -2.39 15.22
C ALA A 356 10.64 -3.55 16.13
N GLY A 357 10.42 -4.74 15.53
CA GLY A 357 9.95 -5.91 16.28
C GLY A 357 8.46 -5.92 16.64
N HIS A 358 7.69 -5.01 16.05
CA HIS A 358 6.24 -4.92 16.27
C HIS A 358 5.47 -5.03 14.96
N VAL A 359 4.25 -5.57 15.05
CA VAL A 359 3.24 -5.54 13.97
C VAL A 359 2.19 -4.51 14.34
N HIS A 360 2.00 -3.54 13.46
CA HIS A 360 0.99 -2.50 13.61
C HIS A 360 -0.13 -2.71 12.59
N VAL A 361 -1.37 -2.72 13.06
CA VAL A 361 -2.55 -2.98 12.22
C VAL A 361 -3.62 -1.94 12.50
N GLY A 362 -4.01 -1.21 11.47
CA GLY A 362 -5.21 -0.40 11.50
C GLY A 362 -6.43 -1.28 11.23
N SER A 363 -7.41 -1.27 12.12
CA SER A 363 -8.62 -2.07 12.00
C SER A 363 -9.81 -1.27 12.54
N GLY A 364 -10.66 -0.79 11.64
CA GLY A 364 -11.70 0.18 11.98
C GLY A 364 -11.08 1.44 12.61
N LYS A 365 -11.57 1.81 13.79
CA LYS A 365 -11.05 2.96 14.56
C LYS A 365 -9.83 2.64 15.43
N GLY A 366 -9.42 1.37 15.48
CA GLY A 366 -8.34 0.90 16.34
C GLY A 366 -7.01 0.79 15.62
N LEU A 367 -5.93 1.26 16.25
CA LEU A 367 -4.57 0.90 15.90
C LEU A 367 -4.07 -0.11 16.93
N TYR A 368 -3.75 -1.31 16.47
CA TYR A 368 -3.29 -2.42 17.30
C TYR A 368 -1.81 -2.63 17.10
N THR A 369 -1.09 -2.85 18.19
CA THR A 369 0.34 -3.18 18.14
C THR A 369 0.61 -4.48 18.87
N LEU A 370 1.22 -5.40 18.15
CA LEU A 370 1.54 -6.75 18.60
C LEU A 370 3.06 -6.94 18.55
N ASP A 371 3.58 -7.79 19.42
CA ASP A 371 4.95 -8.27 19.31
C ASP A 371 5.09 -9.14 18.06
N ALA A 372 6.06 -8.85 17.20
CA ALA A 372 6.20 -9.56 15.92
C ALA A 372 6.60 -11.03 16.09
N VAL A 373 7.30 -11.38 17.18
CA VAL A 373 7.78 -12.75 17.42
C VAL A 373 6.72 -13.60 18.09
N THR A 374 6.05 -13.05 19.10
CA THR A 374 5.14 -13.81 19.98
C THR A 374 3.66 -13.58 19.70
N GLY A 375 3.31 -12.52 18.94
CA GLY A 375 1.93 -12.07 18.75
C GLY A 375 1.30 -11.45 20.01
N THR A 376 2.07 -11.29 21.09
CA THR A 376 1.54 -10.72 22.34
C THR A 376 1.08 -9.29 22.10
N PRO A 377 -0.17 -8.94 22.44
CA PRO A 377 -0.64 -7.55 22.38
C PRO A 377 0.19 -6.64 23.27
N LYS A 378 0.70 -5.55 22.70
CA LYS A 378 1.47 -4.55 23.42
C LYS A 378 0.58 -3.41 23.89
N TRP A 379 -0.11 -2.80 22.94
CA TRP A 379 -1.02 -1.70 23.20
C TRP A 379 -2.02 -1.53 22.07
N ARG A 380 -3.06 -0.81 22.36
CA ARG A 380 -4.10 -0.41 21.41
C ARG A 380 -4.42 1.06 21.59
N PHE A 381 -4.59 1.77 20.51
CA PHE A 381 -5.08 3.14 20.49
C PHE A 381 -6.43 3.22 19.76
N GLN A 382 -7.37 3.99 20.30
CA GLN A 382 -8.68 4.20 19.70
C GLN A 382 -8.75 5.62 19.13
N ALA A 383 -8.88 5.74 17.82
CA ALA A 383 -9.18 7.01 17.14
C ALA A 383 -10.67 7.33 17.18
N GLY A 384 -11.04 8.55 16.86
CA GLY A 384 -12.46 8.97 16.77
C GLY A 384 -13.15 8.46 15.49
N GLY A 385 -12.39 8.23 14.43
CA GLY A 385 -12.84 7.73 13.13
C GLY A 385 -12.00 6.56 12.65
N ASP A 386 -12.32 6.04 11.46
CA ASP A 386 -11.64 4.88 10.89
C ASP A 386 -10.22 5.22 10.44
N ILE A 387 -9.31 4.28 10.61
CA ILE A 387 -7.93 4.33 10.13
C ILE A 387 -7.91 3.58 8.79
N VAL A 388 -7.89 4.34 7.70
CA VAL A 388 -8.01 3.81 6.33
C VAL A 388 -6.63 3.56 5.72
N GLY A 389 -5.76 4.57 5.77
CA GLY A 389 -4.39 4.46 5.27
C GLY A 389 -3.48 3.66 6.21
N ALA A 390 -2.41 3.11 5.65
CA ALA A 390 -1.41 2.44 6.47
C ALA A 390 -0.69 3.42 7.39
N PRO A 391 -0.41 3.05 8.65
CA PRO A 391 0.44 3.85 9.52
C PRO A 391 1.88 3.89 9.00
N ALA A 392 2.63 4.92 9.37
CA ALA A 392 4.06 5.03 9.12
C ALA A 392 4.82 5.04 10.44
N VAL A 393 5.90 4.26 10.52
CA VAL A 393 6.78 4.23 11.71
C VAL A 393 8.14 4.80 11.35
N ALA A 394 8.58 5.76 12.15
CA ALA A 394 9.93 6.31 12.08
C ALA A 394 10.38 6.79 13.45
N GLU A 395 11.65 6.59 13.79
CA GLU A 395 12.29 7.13 15.01
C GLU A 395 11.51 6.86 16.30
N GLY A 396 10.95 5.65 16.44
CA GLY A 396 10.18 5.26 17.62
C GLY A 396 8.80 5.92 17.73
N ARG A 397 8.29 6.49 16.63
CA ARG A 397 6.96 7.08 16.53
C ARG A 397 6.14 6.41 15.46
N ILE A 398 4.84 6.37 15.64
CA ILE A 398 3.89 5.90 14.67
C ILE A 398 2.92 7.02 14.30
N HIS A 399 2.77 7.25 13.01
CA HIS A 399 1.94 8.30 12.44
C HIS A 399 0.83 7.68 11.60
N PHE A 400 -0.39 8.16 11.76
CA PHE A 400 -1.54 7.70 10.96
C PHE A 400 -2.62 8.76 10.87
N GLY A 401 -3.34 8.74 9.78
CA GLY A 401 -4.52 9.57 9.56
C GLY A 401 -5.80 8.83 9.92
N SER A 402 -6.85 9.58 10.19
CA SER A 402 -8.17 9.04 10.50
C SER A 402 -9.28 9.86 9.84
N THR A 403 -10.43 9.23 9.64
CA THR A 403 -11.63 9.88 9.11
C THR A 403 -12.28 10.84 10.10
N ASP A 404 -11.78 10.94 11.32
CA ASP A 404 -12.15 11.97 12.30
C ASP A 404 -11.44 13.32 12.07
N HIS A 405 -10.77 13.48 10.95
CA HIS A 405 -10.03 14.67 10.54
C HIS A 405 -8.75 14.92 11.35
N LEU A 406 -8.22 13.89 12.02
CA LEU A 406 -7.01 14.02 12.82
C LEU A 406 -5.84 13.24 12.22
N LEU A 407 -4.69 13.87 12.21
CA LEU A 407 -3.40 13.21 12.07
C LEU A 407 -2.85 12.94 13.46
N TYR A 408 -2.58 11.69 13.77
CA TYR A 408 -2.10 11.25 15.06
C TYR A 408 -0.63 10.86 15.00
N THR A 409 0.07 11.15 16.07
CA THR A 409 1.42 10.63 16.32
C THR A 409 1.50 10.07 17.74
N LEU A 410 1.82 8.78 17.79
CA LEU A 410 1.99 8.06 19.05
C LEU A 410 3.44 7.64 19.24
N LYS A 411 3.82 7.36 20.46
CA LYS A 411 5.05 6.64 20.76
C LYS A 411 4.86 5.17 20.36
N ALA A 412 5.76 4.62 19.56
CA ALA A 412 5.61 3.27 19.02
C ALA A 412 5.66 2.17 20.09
N ASP A 413 6.42 2.39 21.20
CA ASP A 413 6.61 1.39 22.24
C ASP A 413 5.36 1.17 23.13
N ASP A 414 4.65 2.27 23.48
CA ASP A 414 3.59 2.22 24.49
C ASP A 414 2.25 2.81 24.02
N GLY A 415 2.18 3.29 22.78
CA GLY A 415 0.95 3.84 22.17
C GLY A 415 0.50 5.18 22.75
N ARG A 416 1.32 5.85 23.58
CA ARG A 416 0.97 7.15 24.16
C ARG A 416 0.95 8.22 23.09
N LEU A 417 -0.10 9.02 23.11
CA LEU A 417 -0.24 10.18 22.21
C LEU A 417 0.89 11.18 22.47
N ARG A 418 1.62 11.50 21.40
CA ARG A 418 2.67 12.54 21.42
C ARG A 418 2.08 13.88 21.00
N TRP A 419 1.47 13.88 19.84
CA TRP A 419 0.74 15.03 19.31
C TRP A 419 -0.34 14.58 18.34
N LYS A 420 -1.30 15.46 18.09
CA LYS A 420 -2.29 15.32 17.04
C LYS A 420 -2.54 16.67 16.39
N LEU A 421 -2.85 16.65 15.10
CA LEU A 421 -3.24 17.83 14.34
C LEU A 421 -4.65 17.66 13.80
N ALA A 422 -5.51 18.62 14.07
CA ALA A 422 -6.82 18.70 13.43
C ALA A 422 -6.65 19.32 12.04
N THR A 423 -7.10 18.60 11.02
CA THR A 423 -7.27 19.08 9.65
C THR A 423 -8.74 19.42 9.39
N GLY A 424 -9.02 20.08 8.28
CA GLY A 424 -10.41 20.42 7.93
C GLY A 424 -11.19 19.28 7.26
N GLY A 425 -10.55 18.14 6.97
CA GLY A 425 -11.13 17.01 6.27
C GLY A 425 -10.52 15.68 6.70
N GLU A 426 -11.11 14.60 6.24
CA GLU A 426 -10.62 13.24 6.51
C GLU A 426 -9.21 13.03 5.95
N ILE A 427 -8.45 12.18 6.62
CA ILE A 427 -7.15 11.71 6.16
C ILE A 427 -7.29 10.22 5.86
N THR A 428 -7.44 9.88 4.59
CA THR A 428 -7.66 8.52 4.11
C THR A 428 -6.40 7.92 3.46
N GLY A 429 -5.45 8.75 3.03
CA GLY A 429 -4.15 8.30 2.54
C GLY A 429 -3.18 7.97 3.67
N SER A 430 -2.14 7.22 3.34
CA SER A 430 -1.06 6.90 4.28
C SER A 430 -0.14 8.10 4.46
N PRO A 431 0.22 8.50 5.67
CA PRO A 431 1.29 9.48 5.88
C PRO A 431 2.64 8.90 5.45
N VAL A 432 3.53 9.76 5.01
CA VAL A 432 4.90 9.40 4.64
C VAL A 432 5.85 10.16 5.56
N VAL A 433 6.82 9.43 6.12
CA VAL A 433 7.86 10.04 6.96
C VAL A 433 9.19 9.99 6.22
N ARG A 434 9.83 11.15 6.10
CA ARG A 434 11.17 11.26 5.53
C ARG A 434 11.93 12.40 6.19
N ASP A 435 13.19 12.13 6.55
CA ASP A 435 14.10 13.11 7.13
C ASP A 435 13.49 13.90 8.31
N GLY A 436 12.81 13.20 9.22
CA GLY A 436 12.16 13.79 10.38
C GLY A 436 10.90 14.62 10.08
N VAL A 437 10.37 14.55 8.86
CA VAL A 437 9.16 15.25 8.43
C VAL A 437 8.06 14.25 8.11
N VAL A 438 6.86 14.48 8.64
CA VAL A 438 5.65 13.74 8.29
C VAL A 438 4.86 14.50 7.25
N TYR A 439 4.60 13.87 6.12
CA TYR A 439 3.77 14.38 5.05
C TYR A 439 2.43 13.67 5.06
N ALA A 440 1.33 14.41 5.05
CA ALA A 440 -0.02 13.87 4.98
C ALA A 440 -0.93 14.71 4.09
N CYS A 441 -1.82 14.04 3.38
CA CYS A 441 -2.85 14.65 2.56
C CYS A 441 -4.21 14.56 3.27
N SER A 442 -4.98 15.64 3.21
CA SER A 442 -6.32 15.72 3.80
C SER A 442 -7.34 16.18 2.78
N LYS A 443 -8.56 15.69 2.89
CA LYS A 443 -9.70 16.11 2.06
C LYS A 443 -10.11 17.57 2.26
N ASP A 444 -9.47 18.31 3.17
CA ASP A 444 -9.58 19.77 3.26
C ASP A 444 -8.81 20.53 2.15
N ARG A 445 -8.32 19.81 1.17
CA ARG A 445 -7.50 20.30 0.04
C ARG A 445 -6.08 20.66 0.44
N CYS A 446 -5.59 20.19 1.59
CA CYS A 446 -4.26 20.54 2.05
C CYS A 446 -3.31 19.35 2.11
N VAL A 447 -2.06 19.65 1.79
CA VAL A 447 -0.91 18.83 2.14
C VAL A 447 -0.23 19.46 3.35
N TYR A 448 0.06 18.64 4.32
CA TYR A 448 0.73 19.03 5.55
C TYR A 448 2.11 18.42 5.61
N ALA A 449 3.11 19.22 5.96
CA ALA A 449 4.44 18.76 6.34
C ALA A 449 4.71 19.20 7.76
N LEU A 450 4.91 18.25 8.65
CA LEU A 450 5.00 18.46 10.09
C LEU A 450 6.29 17.86 10.63
N ASP A 451 6.81 18.44 11.67
CA ASP A 451 7.90 17.84 12.42
C ASP A 451 7.44 16.51 13.03
N ALA A 452 8.13 15.41 12.72
CA ALA A 452 7.73 14.09 13.18
C ALA A 452 7.74 13.97 14.71
N GLU A 453 8.58 14.75 15.41
CA GLU A 453 8.67 14.77 16.87
C GLU A 453 7.69 15.73 17.52
N LYS A 454 7.58 16.96 16.98
CA LYS A 454 6.93 18.09 17.64
C LYS A 454 5.63 18.52 16.98
N GLY A 455 5.28 17.94 15.83
CA GLY A 455 4.12 18.35 15.06
C GLY A 455 4.29 19.75 14.46
N THR A 456 3.51 20.72 14.94
CA THR A 456 3.60 22.12 14.51
C THR A 456 4.67 22.94 15.24
N GLY A 457 5.39 22.33 16.19
CA GLY A 457 6.40 23.01 17.00
C GLY A 457 5.83 23.90 18.12
N THR A 458 4.51 24.07 18.17
CA THR A 458 3.84 24.73 19.30
C THR A 458 3.30 23.63 20.23
N ALA A 459 4.14 23.18 21.16
CA ALA A 459 3.69 22.29 22.23
C ALA A 459 2.67 23.06 23.08
N ARG A 460 1.38 22.81 22.87
CA ARG A 460 0.39 23.01 23.90
C ARG A 460 0.43 21.78 24.79
N THR A 461 1.21 21.86 25.85
CA THR A 461 1.02 21.04 27.04
C THR A 461 -0.37 21.33 27.59
N THR A 462 -1.25 20.35 27.51
CA THR A 462 -2.36 20.16 28.43
C THR A 462 -2.54 18.67 28.68
#